data_04d6df552e53331620b41fde1c58b3cc
#
_entry.id   04d6df552e53331620b41fde1c58b3cc
#
_cell.length_a   1.000
_cell.length_b   1.000
_cell.length_c   1.000
_cell.angle_alpha   90.00
_cell.angle_beta   90.00
_cell.angle_gamma   90.00
#
_symmetry.space_group_name_H-M   'P 1'
#
loop_
_entity.id
_entity.type
_entity.pdbx_description
1 polymer ?
#
loop_
_entity_poly.entity_id
_entity_poly.type
_entity_poly.pdbx_seq_one_letter_code
_entity_poly.pdbx_strand_id
1 'polypeptide(L)'
;MNFWHIIFNQIFAKYILLLQFCTFFHKLKGLEMKNYIDLIDQTIEFPTREFNINENNELLFNNVPLMEIIKQYGTPLKISYLPKISEHIDNAKLLFRNAIKKYNYKGNYTYCYCTKSSHFSFILEEVLKQHVHLETSSAFDIPIIRDMFQQGKISKSTYILCNGYKQPLYTQYISELINDGFNCIPILDNLKEIDFYEKSVTADKVNLAIRIATDEEPDFAFYTSRLGLRYSDVNKLFEEKIKPNPRFNLKMLHFFINTGIKDSAYYWSELSRFIYKYCEMKKICPELDSIDLGGGLPIQTSLQFNYDYQAMVDEIVESISWICNKNNVPVPNIFTEFGSYTVGESGAVLYEIIDQKLQNDKELWYMIDGSFITQLPDSWGMNQKYIMLPVNNWGMPYQKVNLGGLTCDSMDFYNTEAHSSDLYLPIFEEESERQFVGFFHTGAYQESLGGYGGIQHCLIPAPKHVIVDRLEDGTVTTRLFSEEQLSGPMLTILGYNEVKNNKTENKVVTKKLETV
;
A
#
# COMPACT_ATOMS: atom_id res chain seq x y z
N MET A 1 42.45 -32.33 61.85
CA MET A 1 42.98 -31.20 61.03
C MET A 1 42.19 -30.96 59.76
N ASN A 2 40.96 -31.48 59.62
CA ASN A 2 40.21 -31.44 58.32
C ASN A 2 38.88 -30.69 58.31
N PHE A 3 38.42 -30.23 59.49
CA PHE A 3 37.07 -29.55 59.50
C PHE A 3 37.16 -28.06 59.07
N TRP A 4 38.20 -27.38 59.46
CA TRP A 4 38.43 -25.99 59.11
C TRP A 4 38.81 -25.75 57.65
N HIS A 5 39.42 -26.74 56.99
CA HIS A 5 39.78 -26.66 55.57
C HIS A 5 38.57 -26.77 54.64
N ILE A 6 37.56 -27.54 55.01
CA ILE A 6 36.32 -27.70 54.26
C ILE A 6 35.46 -26.41 54.34
N ILE A 7 35.38 -25.83 55.54
CA ILE A 7 34.63 -24.57 55.74
C ILE A 7 35.31 -23.41 55.00
N PHE A 8 36.64 -23.35 55.02
CA PHE A 8 37.38 -22.32 54.30
C PHE A 8 37.23 -22.43 52.78
N ASN A 9 37.22 -23.61 52.23
CA ASN A 9 37.01 -23.86 50.81
C ASN A 9 35.55 -23.53 50.36
N GLN A 10 34.57 -23.81 51.22
CA GLN A 10 33.18 -23.43 50.90
C GLN A 10 32.93 -21.92 50.98
N ILE A 11 33.54 -21.24 51.92
CA ILE A 11 33.45 -19.76 52.01
C ILE A 11 34.22 -19.12 50.85
N PHE A 12 35.38 -19.65 50.49
CA PHE A 12 36.19 -19.15 49.37
C PHE A 12 35.50 -19.38 48.01
N ALA A 13 34.82 -20.50 47.81
CA ALA A 13 34.03 -20.78 46.62
C ALA A 13 32.80 -19.86 46.50
N LYS A 14 32.13 -19.59 47.63
CA LYS A 14 31.02 -18.57 47.65
C LYS A 14 31.54 -17.17 47.38
N TYR A 15 32.71 -16.80 47.83
CA TYR A 15 33.31 -15.48 47.61
C TYR A 15 33.74 -15.32 46.14
N ILE A 16 34.26 -16.36 45.51
CA ILE A 16 34.58 -16.36 44.06
C ILE A 16 33.32 -16.30 43.22
N LEU A 17 32.23 -17.01 43.58
CA LEU A 17 30.93 -16.90 42.92
C LEU A 17 30.36 -15.49 43.05
N LEU A 18 30.42 -14.88 44.24
CA LEU A 18 29.99 -13.49 44.46
C LEU A 18 30.81 -12.48 43.63
N LEU A 19 32.11 -12.66 43.54
CA LEU A 19 33.00 -11.82 42.73
C LEU A 19 32.73 -12.01 41.22
N GLN A 20 32.44 -13.23 40.78
CA GLN A 20 32.04 -13.50 39.41
C GLN A 20 30.65 -12.91 39.11
N PHE A 21 29.72 -12.96 40.06
CA PHE A 21 28.43 -12.29 39.96
C PHE A 21 28.58 -10.76 39.94
N CYS A 22 29.41 -10.17 40.80
CA CYS A 22 29.68 -8.73 40.79
C CYS A 22 30.40 -8.26 39.53
N THR A 23 31.33 -9.04 38.98
CA THR A 23 32.00 -8.75 37.70
C THR A 23 31.06 -8.94 36.51
N PHE A 24 30.14 -9.89 36.58
CA PHE A 24 29.07 -10.07 35.58
C PHE A 24 28.07 -8.90 35.63
N PHE A 25 27.65 -8.47 36.82
CA PHE A 25 26.81 -7.27 36.98
C PHE A 25 27.54 -5.96 36.61
N HIS A 26 28.88 -5.88 36.84
CA HIS A 26 29.66 -4.71 36.40
C HIS A 26 29.87 -4.70 34.87
N LYS A 27 29.95 -5.87 34.23
CA LYS A 27 29.95 -6.00 32.77
C LYS A 27 28.58 -5.71 32.16
N LEU A 28 27.50 -6.05 32.86
CA LEU A 28 26.15 -5.66 32.46
C LEU A 28 25.88 -4.15 32.66
N LYS A 29 26.47 -3.50 33.64
CA LYS A 29 26.41 -2.03 33.82
C LYS A 29 27.25 -1.24 32.82
N GLY A 30 28.15 -1.87 32.10
CA GLY A 30 28.95 -1.23 31.04
C GLY A 30 28.41 -1.42 29.62
N LEU A 31 27.31 -2.13 29.45
CA LEU A 31 26.49 -2.04 28.24
C LEU A 31 25.59 -0.81 28.43
N GLU A 32 26.00 0.34 27.89
CA GLU A 32 25.08 1.45 27.66
C GLU A 32 23.88 0.89 26.92
N MET A 33 22.74 0.82 27.61
CA MET A 33 21.50 0.38 26.99
C MET A 33 21.08 1.48 26.02
N LYS A 34 21.13 1.17 24.74
CA LYS A 34 20.85 2.09 23.67
C LYS A 34 19.36 2.37 23.61
N ASN A 35 19.00 3.62 23.36
CA ASN A 35 17.65 4.00 22.98
C ASN A 35 17.40 3.64 21.53
N TYR A 36 16.15 3.56 21.09
CA TYR A 36 15.79 3.27 19.70
C TYR A 36 16.51 4.20 18.71
N ILE A 37 16.57 5.49 19.01
CA ILE A 37 17.25 6.50 18.16
C ILE A 37 18.73 6.17 17.94
N ASP A 38 19.40 5.53 18.92
CA ASP A 38 20.80 5.10 18.79
C ASP A 38 20.99 3.84 17.94
N LEU A 39 19.89 3.10 17.69
CA LEU A 39 19.88 1.83 16.97
C LEU A 39 19.45 1.97 15.50
N ILE A 40 18.68 3.01 15.16
CA ILE A 40 18.40 3.37 13.77
C ILE A 40 19.61 4.10 13.19
N ASP A 41 19.79 3.99 11.88
CA ASP A 41 20.91 4.61 11.18
C ASP A 41 20.94 6.12 11.45
N GLN A 42 22.10 6.65 11.83
CA GLN A 42 22.29 8.06 12.19
C GLN A 42 22.00 9.06 11.06
N THR A 43 21.79 8.58 9.84
CA THR A 43 21.38 9.43 8.70
C THR A 43 19.90 9.80 8.71
N ILE A 44 19.13 9.26 9.65
CA ILE A 44 17.69 9.50 9.74
C ILE A 44 17.41 10.64 10.71
N GLU A 45 16.69 11.65 10.23
CA GLU A 45 16.11 12.69 11.10
C GLU A 45 14.83 12.16 11.74
N PHE A 46 14.89 11.85 13.04
CA PHE A 46 13.71 11.49 13.84
C PHE A 46 13.64 12.45 15.06
N PRO A 47 12.47 13.01 15.43
CA PRO A 47 11.14 12.79 14.85
C PRO A 47 10.96 13.36 13.43
N THR A 48 10.04 12.74 12.66
CA THR A 48 9.67 13.21 11.33
C THR A 48 8.38 14.06 11.41
N ARG A 49 7.96 14.65 10.29
CA ARG A 49 6.66 15.33 10.21
C ARG A 49 5.48 14.38 10.52
N GLU A 50 5.63 13.11 10.19
CA GLU A 50 4.59 12.09 10.30
C GLU A 50 4.62 11.35 11.63
N PHE A 51 5.81 11.07 12.13
CA PHE A 51 6.05 10.32 13.37
C PHE A 51 6.69 11.22 14.42
N ASN A 52 6.08 11.32 15.57
CA ASN A 52 6.56 12.08 16.71
C ASN A 52 6.28 11.34 18.03
N ILE A 53 6.91 11.74 19.12
CA ILE A 53 6.74 11.16 20.45
C ILE A 53 6.22 12.25 21.38
N ASN A 54 5.16 11.93 22.13
CA ASN A 54 4.62 12.85 23.14
C ASN A 54 5.41 12.79 24.46
N GLU A 55 5.03 13.63 25.43
CA GLU A 55 5.66 13.71 26.76
C GLU A 55 5.55 12.41 27.57
N ASN A 56 4.59 11.54 27.24
CA ASN A 56 4.40 10.23 27.87
C ASN A 56 5.23 9.11 27.22
N ASN A 57 6.15 9.43 26.30
CA ASN A 57 6.89 8.45 25.51
C ASN A 57 5.96 7.53 24.67
N GLU A 58 4.88 8.09 24.12
CA GLU A 58 3.94 7.41 23.25
C GLU A 58 4.02 7.99 21.83
N LEU A 59 3.88 7.13 20.82
CA LEU A 59 3.98 7.50 19.40
C LEU A 59 2.74 8.27 18.94
N LEU A 60 3.00 9.35 18.22
CA LEU A 60 2.02 10.07 17.42
C LEU A 60 2.23 9.73 15.94
N PHE A 61 1.15 9.38 15.24
CA PHE A 61 1.11 9.19 13.80
C PHE A 61 0.29 10.30 13.15
N ASN A 62 0.92 11.16 12.34
CA ASN A 62 0.27 12.37 11.82
C ASN A 62 -0.36 13.24 12.93
N ASN A 63 0.31 13.39 14.07
CA ASN A 63 -0.19 14.03 15.28
C ASN A 63 -1.48 13.38 15.85
N VAL A 64 -1.71 12.10 15.59
CA VAL A 64 -2.79 11.31 16.18
C VAL A 64 -2.21 10.48 17.33
N PRO A 65 -2.71 10.60 18.55
CA PRO A 65 -2.23 9.82 19.70
C PRO A 65 -2.71 8.37 19.62
N LEU A 66 -1.84 7.47 19.20
CA LEU A 66 -2.20 6.07 18.95
C LEU A 66 -2.62 5.32 20.21
N MET A 67 -2.02 5.62 21.36
CA MET A 67 -2.39 5.00 22.63
C MET A 67 -3.83 5.31 23.04
N GLU A 68 -4.36 6.49 22.73
CA GLU A 68 -5.77 6.80 23.00
C GLU A 68 -6.71 5.98 22.12
N ILE A 69 -6.35 5.76 20.86
CA ILE A 69 -7.10 4.88 19.96
C ILE A 69 -7.06 3.43 20.47
N ILE A 70 -5.89 2.94 20.89
CA ILE A 70 -5.76 1.60 21.48
C ILE A 70 -6.59 1.47 22.76
N LYS A 71 -6.56 2.44 23.67
CA LYS A 71 -7.36 2.45 24.88
C LYS A 71 -8.87 2.41 24.59
N GLN A 72 -9.30 3.01 23.48
CA GLN A 72 -10.71 3.06 23.10
C GLN A 72 -11.18 1.80 22.38
N TYR A 73 -10.37 1.22 21.48
CA TYR A 73 -10.79 0.15 20.56
C TYR A 73 -10.12 -1.20 20.83
N GLY A 74 -8.99 -1.22 21.53
CA GLY A 74 -8.16 -2.43 21.73
C GLY A 74 -7.32 -2.78 20.49
N THR A 75 -6.61 -3.90 20.57
CA THR A 75 -5.82 -4.50 19.50
C THR A 75 -6.28 -5.96 19.26
N PRO A 76 -5.96 -6.62 18.14
CA PRO A 76 -5.30 -6.05 16.95
C PRO A 76 -6.21 -5.01 16.29
N LEU A 77 -5.61 -3.94 15.77
CA LEU A 77 -6.35 -2.79 15.28
C LEU A 77 -5.81 -2.29 13.96
N LYS A 78 -6.68 -2.14 12.96
CA LYS A 78 -6.38 -1.48 11.71
C LYS A 78 -6.86 -0.04 11.73
N ILE A 79 -6.03 0.86 11.20
CA ILE A 79 -6.33 2.29 11.09
C ILE A 79 -6.25 2.71 9.62
N SER A 80 -7.21 3.55 9.18
CA SER A 80 -7.14 4.31 7.95
C SER A 80 -7.23 5.81 8.27
N TYR A 81 -6.13 6.53 8.05
CA TYR A 81 -6.04 7.98 8.23
C TYR A 81 -6.36 8.68 6.91
N LEU A 82 -7.61 9.16 6.75
CA LEU A 82 -8.14 9.67 5.49
C LEU A 82 -7.41 10.91 4.93
N PRO A 83 -7.00 11.91 5.75
CA PRO A 83 -6.39 13.12 5.21
C PRO A 83 -5.13 12.87 4.37
N LYS A 84 -4.40 11.79 4.65
CA LYS A 84 -3.20 11.42 3.88
C LYS A 84 -3.51 11.10 2.41
N ILE A 85 -4.68 10.54 2.15
CA ILE A 85 -5.15 10.20 0.79
C ILE A 85 -5.29 11.47 -0.05
N SER A 86 -6.01 12.46 0.48
CA SER A 86 -6.19 13.75 -0.18
C SER A 86 -4.87 14.49 -0.36
N GLU A 87 -3.98 14.47 0.66
CA GLU A 87 -2.64 15.06 0.58
C GLU A 87 -1.82 14.45 -0.57
N HIS A 88 -1.82 13.13 -0.72
CA HIS A 88 -1.08 12.45 -1.79
C HIS A 88 -1.61 12.78 -3.19
N ILE A 89 -2.92 12.80 -3.36
CA ILE A 89 -3.53 13.16 -4.65
C ILE A 89 -3.16 14.60 -5.03
N ASP A 90 -3.29 15.54 -4.10
CA ASP A 90 -2.96 16.95 -4.33
C ASP A 90 -1.48 17.14 -4.64
N ASN A 91 -0.61 16.45 -3.91
CA ASN A 91 0.82 16.47 -4.16
C ASN A 91 1.16 15.96 -5.56
N ALA A 92 0.63 14.80 -5.99
CA ALA A 92 0.88 14.28 -7.33
C ALA A 92 0.38 15.25 -8.41
N LYS A 93 -0.82 15.81 -8.26
CA LYS A 93 -1.33 16.83 -9.18
C LYS A 93 -0.45 18.08 -9.23
N LEU A 94 0.11 18.48 -8.09
CA LEU A 94 1.04 19.61 -8.01
C LEU A 94 2.36 19.32 -8.74
N LEU A 95 2.94 18.13 -8.55
CA LEU A 95 4.17 17.71 -9.22
C LEU A 95 4.02 17.79 -10.74
N PHE A 96 2.98 17.19 -11.31
CA PHE A 96 2.73 17.23 -12.74
C PHE A 96 2.40 18.64 -13.25
N ARG A 97 1.64 19.44 -12.48
CA ARG A 97 1.38 20.85 -12.82
C ARG A 97 2.65 21.66 -12.90
N ASN A 98 3.56 21.48 -11.95
CA ASN A 98 4.85 22.16 -11.92
C ASN A 98 5.70 21.78 -13.15
N ALA A 99 5.82 20.50 -13.47
CA ALA A 99 6.57 20.00 -14.61
C ALA A 99 5.96 20.49 -15.95
N ILE A 100 4.65 20.40 -16.11
CA ILE A 100 3.93 20.92 -17.29
C ILE A 100 4.23 22.42 -17.50
N LYS A 101 4.18 23.19 -16.42
CA LYS A 101 4.51 24.64 -16.48
C LYS A 101 5.98 24.87 -16.81
N LYS A 102 6.90 24.14 -16.17
CA LYS A 102 8.36 24.27 -16.34
C LYS A 102 8.79 24.03 -17.78
N TYR A 103 8.26 22.99 -18.42
CA TYR A 103 8.62 22.59 -19.79
C TYR A 103 7.66 23.13 -20.87
N ASN A 104 6.73 24.02 -20.50
CA ASN A 104 5.70 24.55 -21.42
C ASN A 104 4.98 23.44 -22.20
N TYR A 105 4.70 22.34 -21.52
CA TYR A 105 4.06 21.15 -22.08
C TYR A 105 2.62 21.47 -22.51
N LYS A 106 2.21 21.00 -23.69
CA LYS A 106 0.91 21.39 -24.29
C LYS A 106 -0.20 20.37 -24.05
N GLY A 107 0.09 19.25 -23.45
CA GLY A 107 -0.90 18.26 -23.04
C GLY A 107 -1.41 18.53 -21.62
N ASN A 108 -2.48 17.84 -21.25
CA ASN A 108 -3.08 17.88 -19.92
C ASN A 108 -2.62 16.68 -19.08
N TYR A 109 -2.76 16.81 -17.77
CA TYR A 109 -2.55 15.71 -16.81
C TYR A 109 -3.89 15.23 -16.24
N THR A 110 -4.06 13.93 -16.14
CA THR A 110 -5.24 13.25 -15.59
C THR A 110 -4.81 12.21 -14.57
N TYR A 111 -5.30 12.36 -13.35
CA TYR A 111 -5.06 11.43 -12.25
C TYR A 111 -6.18 10.38 -12.21
N CYS A 112 -5.82 9.08 -12.28
CA CYS A 112 -6.75 7.97 -12.07
C CYS A 112 -6.36 7.21 -10.80
N TYR A 113 -7.34 6.91 -9.95
CA TYR A 113 -7.17 6.05 -8.80
C TYR A 113 -7.43 4.60 -9.17
N CYS A 114 -6.52 3.70 -8.80
CA CYS A 114 -6.69 2.26 -8.97
C CYS A 114 -7.54 1.66 -7.86
N THR A 115 -8.77 1.26 -8.16
CA THR A 115 -9.70 0.67 -7.17
C THR A 115 -9.14 -0.57 -6.48
N LYS A 116 -8.35 -1.37 -7.21
CA LYS A 116 -7.72 -2.60 -6.69
C LYS A 116 -6.80 -2.39 -5.49
N SER A 117 -6.27 -1.19 -5.28
CA SER A 117 -5.40 -0.90 -4.14
C SER A 117 -6.17 -0.84 -2.82
N SER A 118 -7.41 -0.36 -2.84
CA SER A 118 -8.40 -0.49 -1.76
C SER A 118 -9.80 -0.20 -2.26
N HIS A 119 -10.74 -1.15 -2.07
CA HIS A 119 -12.13 -1.05 -2.54
C HIS A 119 -13.10 -0.51 -1.48
N PHE A 120 -12.64 -0.17 -0.29
CA PHE A 120 -13.52 0.32 0.76
C PHE A 120 -14.26 1.60 0.33
N SER A 121 -15.57 1.67 0.61
CA SER A 121 -16.40 2.80 0.24
C SER A 121 -15.88 4.13 0.77
N PHE A 122 -15.43 4.18 2.02
CA PHE A 122 -14.88 5.39 2.63
C PHE A 122 -13.57 5.84 1.99
N ILE A 123 -12.78 4.91 1.42
CA ILE A 123 -11.57 5.24 0.64
C ILE A 123 -11.97 5.88 -0.69
N LEU A 124 -12.91 5.25 -1.42
CA LEU A 124 -13.39 5.84 -2.69
C LEU A 124 -14.06 7.20 -2.47
N GLU A 125 -14.82 7.35 -1.39
CA GLU A 125 -15.42 8.64 -1.04
C GLU A 125 -14.37 9.72 -0.80
N GLU A 126 -13.30 9.39 -0.06
CA GLU A 126 -12.20 10.33 0.18
C GLU A 126 -11.47 10.69 -1.11
N VAL A 127 -11.10 9.68 -1.90
CA VAL A 127 -10.43 9.84 -3.20
C VAL A 127 -11.26 10.74 -4.15
N LEU A 128 -12.56 10.53 -4.22
CA LEU A 128 -13.45 11.25 -5.14
C LEU A 128 -13.69 12.71 -4.73
N LYS A 129 -13.47 13.10 -3.46
CA LYS A 129 -13.44 14.52 -3.05
C LYS A 129 -12.43 15.33 -3.86
N GLN A 130 -11.37 14.70 -4.32
CA GLN A 130 -10.30 15.31 -5.10
C GLN A 130 -10.59 15.36 -6.62
N HIS A 131 -11.82 15.09 -7.06
CA HIS A 131 -12.20 15.13 -8.48
C HIS A 131 -11.23 14.36 -9.39
N VAL A 132 -10.90 13.15 -8.99
CA VAL A 132 -10.06 12.23 -9.78
C VAL A 132 -10.90 11.30 -10.65
N HIS A 133 -10.22 10.59 -11.52
CA HIS A 133 -10.79 9.54 -12.36
C HIS A 133 -10.46 8.15 -11.79
N LEU A 134 -10.99 7.08 -12.38
CA LEU A 134 -10.90 5.73 -11.82
C LEU A 134 -10.30 4.75 -12.81
N GLU A 135 -9.48 3.83 -12.31
CA GLU A 135 -9.05 2.62 -13.00
C GLU A 135 -9.66 1.41 -12.31
N THR A 136 -10.18 0.49 -13.09
CA THR A 136 -10.79 -0.78 -12.65
C THR A 136 -10.07 -1.95 -13.28
N SER A 137 -10.08 -3.11 -12.61
CA SER A 137 -9.32 -4.29 -13.05
C SER A 137 -10.11 -5.59 -12.98
N SER A 138 -11.38 -5.53 -12.59
CA SER A 138 -12.27 -6.71 -12.53
C SER A 138 -13.74 -6.38 -12.84
N ALA A 139 -14.52 -7.43 -13.14
CA ALA A 139 -15.95 -7.29 -13.37
C ALA A 139 -16.69 -6.71 -12.15
N PHE A 140 -16.23 -7.03 -10.93
CA PHE A 140 -16.89 -6.60 -9.71
C PHE A 140 -16.57 -5.14 -9.31
N ASP A 141 -15.60 -4.50 -9.96
CA ASP A 141 -15.41 -3.05 -9.83
C ASP A 141 -16.59 -2.27 -10.48
N ILE A 142 -17.20 -2.81 -11.52
CA ILE A 142 -18.24 -2.09 -12.26
C ILE A 142 -19.49 -1.82 -11.42
N PRO A 143 -20.02 -2.76 -10.61
CA PRO A 143 -21.05 -2.43 -9.62
C PRO A 143 -20.67 -1.29 -8.67
N ILE A 144 -19.40 -1.21 -8.23
CA ILE A 144 -18.92 -0.11 -7.39
C ILE A 144 -19.00 1.23 -8.16
N ILE A 145 -18.58 1.25 -9.44
CA ILE A 145 -18.70 2.45 -10.30
C ILE A 145 -20.17 2.88 -10.42
N ARG A 146 -21.08 1.94 -10.63
CA ARG A 146 -22.51 2.23 -10.72
C ARG A 146 -23.08 2.79 -9.41
N ASP A 147 -22.66 2.24 -8.28
CA ASP A 147 -23.07 2.73 -6.96
C ASP A 147 -22.56 4.17 -6.72
N MET A 148 -21.27 4.45 -7.01
CA MET A 148 -20.71 5.79 -6.90
C MET A 148 -21.45 6.80 -7.81
N PHE A 149 -21.86 6.37 -9.00
CA PHE A 149 -22.67 7.20 -9.89
C PHE A 149 -24.08 7.47 -9.33
N GLN A 150 -24.76 6.45 -8.80
CA GLN A 150 -26.08 6.58 -8.17
C GLN A 150 -26.04 7.52 -6.96
N GLN A 151 -24.96 7.51 -6.21
CA GLN A 151 -24.73 8.42 -5.08
C GLN A 151 -24.32 9.85 -5.53
N GLY A 152 -24.15 10.11 -6.83
CA GLY A 152 -23.72 11.41 -7.35
C GLY A 152 -22.24 11.75 -7.07
N LYS A 153 -21.42 10.76 -6.68
CA LYS A 153 -19.98 10.94 -6.39
C LYS A 153 -19.16 11.07 -7.68
N ILE A 154 -19.62 10.47 -8.77
CA ILE A 154 -19.03 10.58 -10.11
C ILE A 154 -20.10 10.96 -11.13
N SER A 155 -19.66 11.43 -12.29
CA SER A 155 -20.53 11.72 -13.43
C SER A 155 -20.18 10.81 -14.62
N LYS A 156 -21.03 10.82 -15.64
CA LYS A 156 -20.74 10.08 -16.89
C LYS A 156 -19.50 10.59 -17.63
N SER A 157 -19.05 11.82 -17.35
CA SER A 157 -17.81 12.38 -17.91
C SER A 157 -16.54 11.93 -17.18
N THR A 158 -16.66 11.30 -16.00
CA THR A 158 -15.53 10.73 -15.28
C THR A 158 -14.91 9.61 -16.12
N TYR A 159 -13.60 9.67 -16.39
CA TYR A 159 -12.89 8.58 -17.04
C TYR A 159 -12.93 7.33 -16.18
N ILE A 160 -13.25 6.20 -16.80
CA ILE A 160 -13.21 4.86 -16.21
C ILE A 160 -12.30 4.03 -17.10
N LEU A 161 -11.06 3.86 -16.68
CA LEU A 161 -10.06 3.04 -17.38
C LEU A 161 -10.25 1.59 -16.97
N CYS A 162 -10.52 0.69 -17.93
CA CYS A 162 -10.77 -0.72 -17.65
C CYS A 162 -9.55 -1.54 -18.09
N ASN A 163 -8.68 -1.84 -17.13
CA ASN A 163 -7.40 -2.50 -17.34
C ASN A 163 -7.45 -4.01 -17.03
N GLY A 164 -6.34 -4.71 -17.19
CA GLY A 164 -6.16 -6.13 -16.89
C GLY A 164 -6.71 -7.08 -17.95
N TYR A 165 -6.44 -8.37 -17.77
CA TYR A 165 -6.99 -9.43 -18.64
C TYR A 165 -8.49 -9.63 -18.36
N LYS A 166 -9.34 -9.50 -19.37
CA LYS A 166 -10.79 -9.47 -19.20
C LYS A 166 -11.44 -10.79 -19.50
N GLN A 167 -12.20 -11.29 -18.53
CA GLN A 167 -13.13 -12.39 -18.71
C GLN A 167 -14.46 -11.91 -19.34
N PRO A 168 -15.30 -12.82 -19.89
CA PRO A 168 -16.56 -12.44 -20.57
C PRO A 168 -17.47 -11.53 -19.76
N LEU A 169 -17.61 -11.76 -18.46
CA LEU A 169 -18.43 -10.90 -17.58
C LEU A 169 -17.90 -9.46 -17.50
N TYR A 170 -16.58 -9.30 -17.45
CA TYR A 170 -16.00 -7.97 -17.37
C TYR A 170 -16.16 -7.21 -18.70
N THR A 171 -15.91 -7.86 -19.85
CA THR A 171 -16.14 -7.24 -21.15
C THR A 171 -17.62 -6.91 -21.37
N GLN A 172 -18.54 -7.73 -20.87
CA GLN A 172 -19.97 -7.43 -20.88
C GLN A 172 -20.29 -6.15 -20.09
N TYR A 173 -19.87 -6.06 -18.84
CA TYR A 173 -20.13 -4.90 -17.97
C TYR A 173 -19.50 -3.62 -18.50
N ILE A 174 -18.29 -3.71 -19.10
CA ILE A 174 -17.67 -2.58 -19.80
C ILE A 174 -18.54 -2.13 -20.97
N SER A 175 -19.05 -3.07 -21.79
CA SER A 175 -19.93 -2.74 -22.92
C SER A 175 -21.21 -2.07 -22.46
N GLU A 176 -21.81 -2.51 -21.35
CA GLU A 176 -22.98 -1.89 -20.75
C GLU A 176 -22.69 -0.45 -20.30
N LEU A 177 -21.55 -0.19 -19.64
CA LEU A 177 -21.16 1.18 -19.26
C LEU A 177 -21.01 2.10 -20.49
N ILE A 178 -20.37 1.60 -21.55
CA ILE A 178 -20.20 2.36 -22.79
C ILE A 178 -21.58 2.67 -23.42
N ASN A 179 -22.46 1.67 -23.50
CA ASN A 179 -23.82 1.84 -24.04
C ASN A 179 -24.68 2.78 -23.20
N ASP A 180 -24.46 2.82 -21.88
CA ASP A 180 -25.12 3.76 -20.96
C ASP A 180 -24.53 5.19 -21.05
N GLY A 181 -23.50 5.40 -21.89
CA GLY A 181 -22.89 6.71 -22.16
C GLY A 181 -21.88 7.17 -21.11
N PHE A 182 -21.28 6.23 -20.36
CA PHE A 182 -20.14 6.56 -19.50
C PHE A 182 -18.87 6.76 -20.34
N ASN A 183 -17.97 7.61 -19.87
CA ASN A 183 -16.65 7.83 -20.45
C ASN A 183 -15.70 6.67 -20.07
N CYS A 184 -16.03 5.49 -20.55
CA CYS A 184 -15.35 4.25 -20.25
C CYS A 184 -14.36 3.91 -21.38
N ILE A 185 -13.12 3.62 -21.04
CA ILE A 185 -12.04 3.29 -21.97
C ILE A 185 -11.53 1.89 -21.65
N PRO A 186 -11.90 0.85 -22.41
CA PRO A 186 -11.27 -0.45 -22.29
C PRO A 186 -9.82 -0.39 -22.77
N ILE A 187 -8.90 -0.83 -21.91
CA ILE A 187 -7.47 -0.95 -22.20
C ILE A 187 -7.24 -2.38 -22.71
N LEU A 188 -7.06 -2.54 -24.02
CA LEU A 188 -6.93 -3.83 -24.68
C LEU A 188 -5.63 -4.52 -24.24
N ASP A 189 -5.78 -5.74 -23.73
CA ASP A 189 -4.68 -6.60 -23.27
C ASP A 189 -4.26 -7.65 -24.31
N ASN A 190 -5.13 -7.96 -25.29
CA ASN A 190 -4.87 -8.95 -26.33
C ASN A 190 -5.66 -8.65 -27.62
N LEU A 191 -5.26 -9.32 -28.72
CA LEU A 191 -5.81 -9.09 -30.07
C LEU A 191 -7.28 -9.52 -30.26
N LYS A 192 -7.80 -10.37 -29.38
CA LYS A 192 -9.17 -10.94 -29.52
C LYS A 192 -10.21 -10.14 -28.73
N GLU A 193 -9.79 -9.39 -27.75
CA GLU A 193 -10.69 -8.65 -26.85
C GLU A 193 -11.61 -7.68 -27.64
N ILE A 194 -11.08 -7.02 -28.65
CA ILE A 194 -11.80 -6.07 -29.48
C ILE A 194 -13.01 -6.69 -30.21
N ASP A 195 -12.93 -7.97 -30.58
CA ASP A 195 -14.02 -8.68 -31.29
C ASP A 195 -15.28 -8.78 -30.40
N PHE A 196 -15.11 -8.71 -29.08
CA PHE A 196 -16.24 -8.67 -28.15
C PHE A 196 -16.94 -7.31 -28.17
N TYR A 197 -16.18 -6.22 -28.12
CA TYR A 197 -16.75 -4.87 -28.17
C TYR A 197 -17.42 -4.57 -29.50
N GLU A 198 -16.87 -5.08 -30.60
CA GLU A 198 -17.49 -4.97 -31.91
C GLU A 198 -18.92 -5.53 -31.95
N LYS A 199 -19.16 -6.63 -31.23
CA LYS A 199 -20.46 -7.33 -31.17
C LYS A 199 -21.40 -6.76 -30.13
N SER A 200 -20.87 -6.27 -28.99
CA SER A 200 -21.67 -5.95 -27.79
C SER A 200 -21.94 -4.47 -27.62
N VAL A 201 -21.11 -3.60 -28.20
CA VAL A 201 -21.28 -2.16 -28.05
C VAL A 201 -22.13 -1.61 -29.17
N THR A 202 -23.16 -0.85 -28.79
CA THR A 202 -24.11 -0.19 -29.72
C THR A 202 -23.86 1.31 -29.85
N ALA A 203 -22.99 1.89 -29.00
CA ALA A 203 -22.64 3.30 -29.06
C ALA A 203 -21.96 3.66 -30.40
N ASP A 204 -22.21 4.86 -30.89
CA ASP A 204 -21.68 5.38 -32.17
C ASP A 204 -20.16 5.60 -32.11
N LYS A 205 -19.60 5.82 -30.94
CA LYS A 205 -18.16 6.04 -30.73
C LYS A 205 -17.67 5.33 -29.47
N VAL A 206 -16.58 4.57 -29.64
CA VAL A 206 -15.91 3.82 -28.57
C VAL A 206 -14.44 4.22 -28.52
N ASN A 207 -14.03 4.84 -27.42
CA ASN A 207 -12.63 5.12 -27.17
C ASN A 207 -11.95 3.87 -26.63
N LEU A 208 -10.83 3.49 -27.23
CA LEU A 208 -10.02 2.33 -26.86
C LEU A 208 -8.63 2.76 -26.43
N ALA A 209 -8.03 2.00 -25.54
CA ALA A 209 -6.60 2.06 -25.27
C ALA A 209 -5.94 0.73 -25.59
N ILE A 210 -4.64 0.73 -25.81
CA ILE A 210 -3.83 -0.50 -26.00
C ILE A 210 -2.75 -0.52 -24.92
N ARG A 211 -2.72 -1.58 -24.11
CA ARG A 211 -1.62 -1.87 -23.20
C ARG A 211 -0.48 -2.50 -23.95
N ILE A 212 0.73 -1.96 -23.76
CA ILE A 212 1.95 -2.50 -24.35
C ILE A 212 2.70 -3.30 -23.28
N ALA A 213 3.13 -4.51 -23.64
CA ALA A 213 3.95 -5.35 -22.78
C ALA A 213 5.37 -4.77 -22.70
N THR A 214 5.80 -4.47 -21.48
CA THR A 214 7.13 -3.92 -21.17
C THR A 214 8.11 -5.03 -20.85
N ASP A 215 9.39 -4.78 -21.09
CA ASP A 215 10.47 -5.61 -20.56
C ASP A 215 10.83 -5.15 -19.15
N GLU A 216 11.16 -6.09 -18.27
CA GLU A 216 11.44 -5.84 -16.85
C GLU A 216 12.94 -5.85 -16.56
N GLU A 217 13.32 -5.40 -15.38
CA GLU A 217 14.70 -5.49 -14.90
C GLU A 217 15.15 -6.95 -14.79
N PRO A 218 16.45 -7.27 -14.99
CA PRO A 218 16.97 -8.65 -15.02
C PRO A 218 16.67 -9.46 -13.77
N ASP A 219 16.60 -8.80 -12.61
CA ASP A 219 16.34 -9.44 -11.31
C ASP A 219 14.85 -9.70 -11.04
N PHE A 220 13.97 -9.28 -11.96
CA PHE A 220 12.55 -9.54 -11.82
C PHE A 220 12.21 -11.00 -12.16
N ALA A 221 11.09 -11.51 -11.64
CA ALA A 221 10.69 -12.92 -11.80
C ALA A 221 10.45 -13.35 -13.27
N PHE A 222 10.27 -12.40 -14.18
CA PHE A 222 10.12 -12.65 -15.63
C PHE A 222 10.66 -11.45 -16.41
N TYR A 223 11.10 -11.72 -17.65
CA TYR A 223 11.73 -10.69 -18.50
C TYR A 223 10.71 -9.76 -19.17
N THR A 224 9.58 -10.28 -19.64
CA THR A 224 8.55 -9.47 -20.31
C THR A 224 7.21 -9.66 -19.62
N SER A 225 6.47 -8.58 -19.42
CA SER A 225 5.14 -8.59 -18.82
C SER A 225 4.20 -9.57 -19.54
N ARG A 226 3.47 -10.40 -18.77
CA ARG A 226 2.44 -11.29 -19.30
C ARG A 226 1.19 -10.55 -19.79
N LEU A 227 1.06 -9.27 -19.44
CA LEU A 227 -0.07 -8.41 -19.79
C LEU A 227 0.34 -7.44 -20.90
N GLY A 228 -0.59 -7.19 -21.82
CA GLY A 228 -0.41 -6.27 -22.93
C GLY A 228 0.05 -6.93 -24.22
N LEU A 229 0.05 -6.14 -25.28
CA LEU A 229 0.47 -6.54 -26.63
C LEU A 229 1.96 -6.27 -26.83
N ARG A 230 2.60 -7.09 -27.63
CA ARG A 230 3.96 -6.78 -28.09
C ARG A 230 3.95 -5.51 -28.94
N TYR A 231 5.04 -4.77 -28.92
CA TYR A 231 5.21 -3.57 -29.73
C TYR A 231 4.89 -3.78 -31.23
N SER A 232 5.25 -4.94 -31.78
CA SER A 232 4.96 -5.32 -33.18
C SER A 232 3.47 -5.52 -33.46
N ASP A 233 2.69 -5.91 -32.47
CA ASP A 233 1.27 -6.26 -32.65
C ASP A 233 0.35 -5.03 -32.56
N VAL A 234 0.83 -3.91 -32.02
CA VAL A 234 0.06 -2.66 -31.89
C VAL A 234 -0.40 -2.13 -33.25
N ASN A 235 0.52 -2.05 -34.22
CA ASN A 235 0.20 -1.59 -35.58
C ASN A 235 -0.78 -2.53 -36.27
N LYS A 236 -0.56 -3.85 -36.11
CA LYS A 236 -1.45 -4.86 -36.66
C LYS A 236 -2.88 -4.73 -36.13
N LEU A 237 -3.03 -4.62 -34.82
CA LEU A 237 -4.35 -4.42 -34.20
C LEU A 237 -5.02 -3.16 -34.72
N PHE A 238 -4.28 -2.06 -34.82
CA PHE A 238 -4.80 -0.80 -35.32
C PHE A 238 -5.26 -0.91 -36.79
N GLU A 239 -4.41 -1.37 -37.70
CA GLU A 239 -4.70 -1.43 -39.13
C GLU A 239 -5.80 -2.46 -39.47
N GLU A 240 -5.79 -3.63 -38.82
CA GLU A 240 -6.70 -4.73 -39.14
C GLU A 240 -8.06 -4.64 -38.44
N LYS A 241 -8.14 -4.03 -37.25
CA LYS A 241 -9.35 -4.09 -36.41
C LYS A 241 -9.90 -2.72 -36.01
N ILE A 242 -9.05 -1.75 -35.62
CA ILE A 242 -9.53 -0.47 -35.12
C ILE A 242 -9.87 0.46 -36.28
N LYS A 243 -8.93 0.71 -37.16
CA LYS A 243 -9.08 1.64 -38.30
C LYS A 243 -10.22 1.31 -39.24
N PRO A 244 -10.51 0.03 -39.57
CA PRO A 244 -11.62 -0.31 -40.47
C PRO A 244 -13.01 -0.10 -39.83
N ASN A 245 -13.10 -0.05 -38.50
CA ASN A 245 -14.38 0.12 -37.82
C ASN A 245 -14.59 1.60 -37.43
N PRO A 246 -15.52 2.32 -38.08
CA PRO A 246 -15.70 3.77 -37.86
C PRO A 246 -16.17 4.13 -36.43
N ARG A 247 -16.67 3.16 -35.68
CA ARG A 247 -17.06 3.37 -34.26
C ARG A 247 -15.87 3.38 -33.33
N PHE A 248 -14.75 2.71 -33.72
CA PHE A 248 -13.59 2.59 -32.84
C PHE A 248 -12.63 3.76 -33.01
N ASN A 249 -12.19 4.28 -31.89
CA ASN A 249 -11.23 5.34 -31.80
C ASN A 249 -10.09 4.93 -30.86
N LEU A 250 -8.87 4.76 -31.40
CA LEU A 250 -7.70 4.55 -30.56
C LEU A 250 -7.31 5.88 -29.93
N LYS A 251 -7.66 6.05 -28.65
CA LYS A 251 -7.42 7.30 -27.92
C LYS A 251 -6.11 7.30 -27.15
N MET A 252 -5.67 6.14 -26.65
CA MET A 252 -4.60 6.05 -25.67
C MET A 252 -3.70 4.83 -25.89
N LEU A 253 -2.41 4.96 -25.60
CA LEU A 253 -1.51 3.85 -25.32
C LEU A 253 -1.24 3.79 -23.82
N HIS A 254 -1.16 2.59 -23.26
CA HIS A 254 -0.94 2.32 -21.85
C HIS A 254 0.41 1.62 -21.65
N PHE A 255 1.13 2.08 -20.66
CA PHE A 255 2.44 1.60 -20.21
C PHE A 255 2.40 1.24 -18.74
N PHE A 256 3.07 0.18 -18.34
CA PHE A 256 3.29 -0.16 -16.93
C PHE A 256 4.51 -1.06 -16.78
N ILE A 257 5.39 -0.74 -15.84
CA ILE A 257 6.54 -1.55 -15.45
C ILE A 257 6.39 -1.99 -13.99
N ASN A 258 6.58 -3.29 -13.70
CA ASN A 258 6.30 -3.85 -12.36
C ASN A 258 7.29 -3.37 -11.29
N THR A 259 8.52 -3.03 -11.68
CA THR A 259 9.53 -2.48 -10.76
C THR A 259 9.24 -1.04 -10.30
N GLY A 260 8.20 -0.42 -10.89
CA GLY A 260 7.73 0.92 -10.52
C GLY A 260 8.52 2.06 -11.18
N ILE A 261 8.09 3.29 -10.86
CA ILE A 261 8.69 4.53 -11.36
C ILE A 261 9.95 4.81 -10.54
N LYS A 262 11.09 4.39 -11.09
CA LYS A 262 12.41 4.51 -10.45
C LYS A 262 13.39 5.18 -11.41
N ASP A 263 14.35 5.90 -10.88
CA ASP A 263 15.49 6.37 -11.66
C ASP A 263 16.43 5.21 -11.97
N SER A 264 16.06 4.41 -12.96
CA SER A 264 16.85 3.28 -13.44
C SER A 264 16.96 3.30 -14.96
N ALA A 265 18.07 2.75 -15.48
CA ALA A 265 18.29 2.65 -16.92
C ALA A 265 17.17 1.86 -17.63
N TYR A 266 16.57 0.88 -16.94
CA TYR A 266 15.45 0.09 -17.48
C TYR A 266 14.17 0.91 -17.59
N TYR A 267 13.81 1.67 -16.55
CA TYR A 267 12.64 2.52 -16.58
C TYR A 267 12.74 3.55 -17.74
N TRP A 268 13.86 4.25 -17.83
CA TRP A 268 14.07 5.26 -18.87
C TRP A 268 14.13 4.67 -20.28
N SER A 269 14.72 3.47 -20.44
CA SER A 269 14.73 2.75 -21.70
C SER A 269 13.33 2.38 -22.15
N GLU A 270 12.53 1.75 -21.27
CA GLU A 270 11.17 1.32 -21.61
C GLU A 270 10.23 2.51 -21.80
N LEU A 271 10.32 3.55 -20.97
CA LEU A 271 9.56 4.78 -21.17
C LEU A 271 9.89 5.43 -22.54
N SER A 272 11.17 5.54 -22.87
CA SER A 272 11.59 6.10 -24.17
C SER A 272 11.03 5.28 -25.33
N ARG A 273 11.15 3.94 -25.28
CA ARG A 273 10.62 3.00 -26.28
C ARG A 273 9.11 3.16 -26.45
N PHE A 274 8.39 3.31 -25.33
CA PHE A 274 6.95 3.55 -25.31
C PHE A 274 6.58 4.88 -25.97
N ILE A 275 7.29 5.96 -25.67
CA ILE A 275 7.04 7.28 -26.27
C ILE A 275 7.36 7.27 -27.77
N TYR A 276 8.44 6.60 -28.22
CA TYR A 276 8.69 6.41 -29.64
C TYR A 276 7.55 5.65 -30.33
N LYS A 277 6.96 4.66 -29.67
CA LYS A 277 5.77 3.96 -30.19
C LYS A 277 4.56 4.88 -30.31
N TYR A 278 4.32 5.74 -29.31
CA TYR A 278 3.32 6.79 -29.42
C TYR A 278 3.56 7.68 -30.65
N CYS A 279 4.78 8.14 -30.85
CA CYS A 279 5.12 8.99 -32.01
C CYS A 279 4.89 8.28 -33.35
N GLU A 280 5.22 6.99 -33.44
CA GLU A 280 4.94 6.17 -34.62
C GLU A 280 3.44 6.08 -34.88
N MET A 281 2.67 5.68 -33.86
CA MET A 281 1.23 5.51 -33.96
C MET A 281 0.50 6.84 -34.23
N LYS A 282 0.95 7.95 -33.63
CA LYS A 282 0.35 9.28 -33.84
C LYS A 282 0.37 9.72 -35.30
N LYS A 283 1.39 9.32 -36.07
CA LYS A 283 1.50 9.66 -37.50
C LYS A 283 0.44 8.94 -38.37
N ILE A 284 -0.05 7.78 -37.93
CA ILE A 284 -1.05 6.99 -38.66
C ILE A 284 -2.43 7.03 -38.03
N CYS A 285 -2.55 7.47 -36.76
CA CYS A 285 -3.78 7.61 -35.99
C CYS A 285 -3.86 9.03 -35.41
N PRO A 286 -4.43 10.01 -36.13
CA PRO A 286 -4.53 11.39 -35.65
C PRO A 286 -5.33 11.56 -34.36
N GLU A 287 -6.28 10.67 -34.08
CA GLU A 287 -7.13 10.67 -32.89
C GLU A 287 -6.39 10.22 -31.61
N LEU A 288 -5.27 9.52 -31.74
CA LEU A 288 -4.43 9.11 -30.61
C LEU A 288 -3.84 10.35 -29.94
N ASP A 289 -4.36 10.75 -28.78
CA ASP A 289 -4.00 12.00 -28.11
C ASP A 289 -3.52 11.83 -26.66
N SER A 290 -3.46 10.60 -26.17
CA SER A 290 -3.18 10.32 -24.76
C SER A 290 -2.20 9.17 -24.58
N ILE A 291 -1.45 9.23 -23.50
CA ILE A 291 -0.68 8.11 -22.95
C ILE A 291 -1.04 7.91 -21.49
N ASP A 292 -1.01 6.68 -21.04
CA ASP A 292 -1.13 6.31 -19.64
C ASP A 292 0.20 5.70 -19.19
N LEU A 293 0.80 6.30 -18.18
CA LEU A 293 2.09 5.89 -17.61
C LEU A 293 1.92 4.79 -16.55
N GLY A 294 0.68 4.36 -16.31
CA GLY A 294 0.35 3.40 -15.27
C GLY A 294 0.59 3.92 -13.86
N GLY A 295 0.81 2.99 -12.94
CA GLY A 295 1.13 3.26 -11.55
C GLY A 295 2.61 3.05 -11.24
N GLY A 296 2.90 2.86 -9.95
CA GLY A 296 4.25 2.54 -9.47
C GLY A 296 5.06 3.70 -8.92
N LEU A 297 4.43 4.86 -8.71
CA LEU A 297 5.07 5.92 -7.92
C LEU A 297 5.30 5.39 -6.50
N PRO A 298 6.55 5.41 -5.99
CA PRO A 298 6.88 4.76 -4.73
C PRO A 298 6.25 5.46 -3.52
N ILE A 299 6.08 4.69 -2.44
CA ILE A 299 5.70 5.18 -1.12
C ILE A 299 6.86 4.98 -0.15
N GLN A 300 6.82 5.67 0.96
CA GLN A 300 7.79 5.51 2.02
C GLN A 300 7.62 4.13 2.70
N THR A 301 8.65 3.28 2.59
CA THR A 301 8.69 1.94 3.21
C THR A 301 9.68 1.84 4.35
N SER A 302 10.46 2.89 4.58
CA SER A 302 11.40 3.00 5.70
C SER A 302 11.57 4.46 6.09
N LEU A 303 12.09 4.71 7.29
CA LEU A 303 12.41 6.08 7.74
C LEU A 303 13.56 6.71 6.93
N GLN A 304 14.39 5.89 6.27
CA GLN A 304 15.48 6.35 5.38
C GLN A 304 15.02 6.63 3.95
N PHE A 305 13.72 6.45 3.65
CA PHE A 305 13.21 6.62 2.30
C PHE A 305 13.50 8.04 1.80
N ASN A 306 14.21 8.13 0.68
CA ASN A 306 14.52 9.38 0.01
C ASN A 306 14.23 9.23 -1.48
N TYR A 307 13.21 9.94 -1.96
CA TYR A 307 12.82 9.93 -3.37
C TYR A 307 12.42 11.35 -3.79
N ASP A 308 13.13 11.90 -4.77
CA ASP A 308 12.81 13.22 -5.32
C ASP A 308 11.68 13.10 -6.36
N TYR A 309 10.45 13.16 -5.88
CA TYR A 309 9.25 13.09 -6.72
C TYR A 309 9.20 14.17 -7.80
N GLN A 310 9.64 15.41 -7.48
CA GLN A 310 9.57 16.50 -8.44
C GLN A 310 10.60 16.32 -9.55
N ALA A 311 11.83 15.95 -9.22
CA ALA A 311 12.86 15.68 -10.22
C ALA A 311 12.43 14.54 -11.16
N MET A 312 11.86 13.47 -10.62
CA MET A 312 11.41 12.32 -11.41
C MET A 312 10.27 12.69 -12.37
N VAL A 313 9.26 13.42 -11.89
CA VAL A 313 8.14 13.88 -12.74
C VAL A 313 8.61 14.91 -13.77
N ASP A 314 9.52 15.80 -13.41
CA ASP A 314 10.13 16.75 -14.32
C ASP A 314 10.81 16.03 -15.50
N GLU A 315 11.63 15.03 -15.22
CA GLU A 315 12.36 14.26 -16.23
C GLU A 315 11.41 13.43 -17.13
N ILE A 316 10.34 12.86 -16.56
CA ILE A 316 9.29 12.19 -17.34
C ILE A 316 8.66 13.16 -18.35
N VAL A 317 8.20 14.33 -17.91
CA VAL A 317 7.53 15.32 -18.76
C VAL A 317 8.50 15.90 -19.80
N GLU A 318 9.76 16.15 -19.43
CA GLU A 318 10.81 16.59 -20.34
C GLU A 318 11.09 15.56 -21.43
N SER A 319 11.27 14.29 -21.04
CA SER A 319 11.52 13.18 -21.97
C SER A 319 10.40 13.02 -22.99
N ILE A 320 9.14 13.06 -22.55
CA ILE A 320 7.97 13.02 -23.45
C ILE A 320 8.02 14.19 -24.43
N SER A 321 8.23 15.41 -23.93
CA SER A 321 8.29 16.63 -24.74
C SER A 321 9.40 16.55 -25.78
N TRP A 322 10.60 16.15 -25.34
CA TRP A 322 11.78 16.07 -26.21
C TRP A 322 11.61 15.05 -27.32
N ILE A 323 11.13 13.83 -27.01
CA ILE A 323 10.96 12.76 -28.00
C ILE A 323 9.86 13.14 -29.01
N CYS A 324 8.73 13.68 -28.54
CA CYS A 324 7.64 14.12 -29.42
C CYS A 324 8.09 15.24 -30.37
N ASN A 325 8.79 16.26 -29.86
CA ASN A 325 9.31 17.36 -30.67
C ASN A 325 10.32 16.86 -31.71
N LYS A 326 11.23 15.96 -31.34
CA LYS A 326 12.20 15.34 -32.26
C LYS A 326 11.52 14.56 -33.40
N ASN A 327 10.36 13.97 -33.13
CA ASN A 327 9.58 13.20 -34.11
C ASN A 327 8.55 14.04 -34.88
N ASN A 328 8.45 15.35 -34.60
CA ASN A 328 7.47 16.28 -35.17
C ASN A 328 6.01 15.83 -34.96
N VAL A 329 5.67 15.35 -33.77
CA VAL A 329 4.32 14.99 -33.37
C VAL A 329 3.88 15.80 -32.14
N PRO A 330 2.58 16.08 -31.99
CA PRO A 330 2.08 16.74 -30.78
C PRO A 330 2.34 15.86 -29.55
N VAL A 331 2.63 16.51 -28.42
CA VAL A 331 2.72 15.83 -27.14
C VAL A 331 1.35 15.27 -26.71
N PRO A 332 1.27 14.11 -26.07
CA PRO A 332 0.01 13.53 -25.60
C PRO A 332 -0.50 14.18 -24.32
N ASN A 333 -1.77 13.94 -23.99
CA ASN A 333 -2.24 14.06 -22.61
C ASN A 333 -1.65 12.92 -21.77
N ILE A 334 -1.31 13.20 -20.53
CA ILE A 334 -0.68 12.24 -19.61
C ILE A 334 -1.72 11.76 -18.61
N PHE A 335 -1.89 10.44 -18.51
CA PHE A 335 -2.66 9.76 -17.48
C PHE A 335 -1.73 8.99 -16.56
N THR A 336 -2.13 8.83 -15.31
CA THR A 336 -1.45 7.95 -14.34
C THR A 336 -2.48 7.16 -13.56
N GLU A 337 -2.10 5.94 -13.15
CA GLU A 337 -2.93 4.99 -12.41
C GLU A 337 -2.35 4.77 -11.01
N PHE A 338 -2.38 5.79 -10.14
CA PHE A 338 -1.75 5.70 -8.83
C PHE A 338 -2.67 5.01 -7.81
N GLY A 339 -2.28 3.81 -7.38
CA GLY A 339 -2.94 3.00 -6.36
C GLY A 339 -2.21 3.08 -5.02
N SER A 340 -1.09 2.36 -4.87
CA SER A 340 -0.30 2.35 -3.62
C SER A 340 0.09 3.74 -3.16
N TYR A 341 0.52 4.60 -4.07
CA TYR A 341 0.84 5.99 -3.75
C TYR A 341 -0.35 6.75 -3.14
N THR A 342 -1.57 6.48 -3.61
CA THR A 342 -2.78 7.15 -3.10
C THR A 342 -3.10 6.75 -1.66
N VAL A 343 -3.09 5.44 -1.36
CA VAL A 343 -3.66 4.92 -0.11
C VAL A 343 -2.64 4.27 0.82
N GLY A 344 -1.44 3.92 0.32
CA GLY A 344 -0.47 3.15 1.11
C GLY A 344 -0.14 3.79 2.44
N GLU A 345 0.26 5.05 2.42
CA GLU A 345 0.68 5.79 3.63
C GLU A 345 -0.47 6.19 4.56
N SER A 346 -1.73 5.96 4.17
CA SER A 346 -2.88 6.20 5.05
C SER A 346 -3.14 5.07 6.05
N GLY A 347 -2.56 3.89 5.86
CA GLY A 347 -2.85 2.70 6.66
C GLY A 347 -1.85 2.43 7.76
N ALA A 348 -2.34 1.92 8.88
CA ALA A 348 -1.52 1.33 9.94
C ALA A 348 -2.22 0.10 10.55
N VAL A 349 -1.42 -0.84 11.07
CA VAL A 349 -1.89 -1.96 11.88
C VAL A 349 -1.16 -1.95 13.21
N LEU A 350 -1.91 -2.02 14.31
CA LEU A 350 -1.39 -1.96 15.66
C LEU A 350 -1.62 -3.28 16.38
N TYR A 351 -0.58 -3.76 17.05
CA TYR A 351 -0.59 -5.02 17.79
C TYR A 351 -0.14 -4.81 19.24
N GLU A 352 -0.64 -5.67 20.13
CA GLU A 352 -0.10 -5.85 21.47
C GLU A 352 0.97 -6.93 21.47
N ILE A 353 2.03 -6.73 22.23
CA ILE A 353 2.98 -7.79 22.59
C ILE A 353 2.36 -8.56 23.76
N ILE A 354 1.96 -9.79 23.53
CA ILE A 354 1.22 -10.61 24.51
C ILE A 354 2.08 -11.63 25.25
N ASP A 355 3.27 -11.91 24.76
CA ASP A 355 4.19 -12.88 25.36
C ASP A 355 5.62 -12.68 24.86
N GLN A 356 6.60 -13.16 25.62
CA GLN A 356 7.98 -13.25 25.16
C GLN A 356 8.56 -14.65 25.38
N LYS A 357 9.37 -15.09 24.44
CA LYS A 357 10.00 -16.44 24.45
C LYS A 357 11.46 -16.35 24.07
N LEU A 358 12.33 -16.82 24.95
CA LEU A 358 13.73 -17.04 24.62
C LEU A 358 13.90 -18.45 24.05
N GLN A 359 14.14 -18.53 22.74
CA GLN A 359 14.47 -19.79 22.06
C GLN A 359 15.98 -19.89 21.90
N ASN A 360 16.56 -20.95 22.40
CA ASN A 360 18.00 -21.09 22.61
C ASN A 360 18.59 -19.90 23.42
N ASP A 361 19.89 -19.65 23.38
CA ASP A 361 20.53 -18.59 24.17
C ASP A 361 20.62 -17.23 23.47
N LYS A 362 19.99 -17.07 22.28
CA LYS A 362 20.21 -15.91 21.40
C LYS A 362 18.97 -15.34 20.72
N GLU A 363 17.92 -16.12 20.59
CA GLU A 363 16.74 -15.74 19.84
C GLU A 363 15.60 -15.39 20.78
N LEU A 364 15.37 -14.10 20.96
CA LEU A 364 14.24 -13.59 21.71
C LEU A 364 13.08 -13.29 20.76
N TRP A 365 11.93 -13.85 21.07
CA TRP A 365 10.69 -13.69 20.33
C TRP A 365 9.69 -12.89 21.16
N TYR A 366 9.09 -11.88 20.55
CA TYR A 366 7.90 -11.20 21.05
C TYR A 366 6.70 -11.68 20.24
N MET A 367 5.67 -12.19 20.92
CA MET A 367 4.45 -12.69 20.28
C MET A 367 3.43 -11.58 20.24
N ILE A 368 2.87 -11.32 19.04
CA ILE A 368 1.81 -10.32 18.84
C ILE A 368 0.43 -10.97 18.92
N ASP A 369 -0.60 -10.16 19.19
CA ASP A 369 -2.01 -10.57 19.20
C ASP A 369 -2.66 -10.67 17.80
N GLY A 370 -1.87 -10.74 16.75
CA GLY A 370 -2.30 -10.82 15.36
C GLY A 370 -1.44 -11.75 14.50
N SER A 371 -1.54 -11.62 13.18
CA SER A 371 -0.83 -12.46 12.23
C SER A 371 -0.31 -11.65 11.05
N PHE A 372 0.96 -11.80 10.72
CA PHE A 372 1.56 -11.17 9.54
C PHE A 372 1.01 -11.76 8.25
N ILE A 373 0.79 -13.08 8.20
CA ILE A 373 0.28 -13.77 7.01
C ILE A 373 -1.10 -13.23 6.62
N THR A 374 -2.00 -13.02 7.60
CA THR A 374 -3.39 -12.67 7.32
C THR A 374 -3.63 -11.16 7.25
N GLN A 375 -2.84 -10.36 7.97
CA GLN A 375 -3.07 -8.92 8.13
C GLN A 375 -2.07 -8.04 7.37
N LEU A 376 -0.86 -8.58 7.11
CA LEU A 376 0.19 -7.97 6.30
C LEU A 376 0.74 -8.99 5.27
N PRO A 377 -0.11 -9.54 4.40
CA PRO A 377 0.27 -10.65 3.51
C PRO A 377 1.43 -10.33 2.57
N ASP A 378 1.65 -9.07 2.21
CA ASP A 378 2.80 -8.68 1.38
C ASP A 378 4.14 -8.88 2.10
N SER A 379 4.17 -8.81 3.44
CA SER A 379 5.39 -9.12 4.19
C SER A 379 5.77 -10.59 4.05
N TRP A 380 4.78 -11.47 4.03
CA TRP A 380 4.95 -12.91 3.86
C TRP A 380 5.14 -13.30 2.39
N GLY A 381 4.24 -12.84 1.49
CA GLY A 381 4.21 -13.28 0.09
C GLY A 381 5.27 -12.61 -0.79
N MET A 382 5.64 -11.37 -0.50
CA MET A 382 6.56 -10.58 -1.33
C MET A 382 7.78 -10.06 -0.56
N ASN A 383 7.97 -10.48 0.70
CA ASN A 383 9.03 -9.98 1.59
C ASN A 383 9.05 -8.45 1.69
N GLN A 384 7.87 -7.81 1.59
CA GLN A 384 7.76 -6.37 1.73
C GLN A 384 8.05 -5.96 3.17
N LYS A 385 8.78 -4.87 3.32
CA LYS A 385 9.04 -4.26 4.62
C LYS A 385 8.17 -3.03 4.80
N TYR A 386 7.79 -2.80 6.06
CA TYR A 386 6.99 -1.66 6.50
C TYR A 386 7.78 -0.86 7.52
N ILE A 387 7.40 0.40 7.73
CA ILE A 387 7.88 1.14 8.89
C ILE A 387 7.26 0.49 10.13
N MET A 388 8.09 -0.11 10.99
CA MET A 388 7.70 -0.70 12.26
C MET A 388 8.24 0.16 13.40
N LEU A 389 7.34 0.61 14.28
CA LEU A 389 7.72 1.47 15.42
C LEU A 389 7.00 1.00 16.69
N PRO A 390 7.65 1.06 17.88
CA PRO A 390 6.94 0.91 19.13
C PRO A 390 5.89 2.02 19.27
N VAL A 391 4.71 1.70 19.83
CA VAL A 391 3.65 2.69 20.04
C VAL A 391 3.81 3.38 21.39
N ASN A 392 4.38 2.69 22.38
CA ASN A 392 4.67 3.22 23.71
C ASN A 392 6.05 2.77 24.19
N ASN A 393 6.42 3.17 25.40
CA ASN A 393 7.65 2.80 26.08
C ASN A 393 8.94 3.30 25.38
N TRP A 394 8.87 4.42 24.64
CA TRP A 394 10.00 4.96 23.89
C TRP A 394 11.21 5.34 24.76
N GLY A 395 11.00 5.65 26.04
CA GLY A 395 12.08 5.96 27.00
C GLY A 395 12.78 4.74 27.59
N MET A 396 12.28 3.52 27.30
CA MET A 396 12.88 2.28 27.82
C MET A 396 14.10 1.87 27.01
N PRO A 397 15.00 1.05 27.58
CA PRO A 397 16.08 0.43 26.82
C PRO A 397 15.55 -0.54 25.77
N TYR A 398 16.29 -0.69 24.67
CA TYR A 398 15.92 -1.54 23.55
C TYR A 398 16.77 -2.79 23.48
N GLN A 399 16.18 -3.87 22.98
CA GLN A 399 16.85 -5.13 22.71
C GLN A 399 16.44 -5.70 21.35
N LYS A 400 17.33 -6.53 20.80
CA LYS A 400 17.06 -7.24 19.54
C LYS A 400 16.01 -8.31 19.76
N VAL A 401 15.00 -8.35 18.89
CA VAL A 401 13.88 -9.29 18.97
C VAL A 401 13.50 -9.82 17.58
N ASN A 402 12.74 -10.91 17.56
CA ASN A 402 11.93 -11.35 16.43
C ASN A 402 10.46 -11.20 16.83
N LEU A 403 9.59 -10.86 15.89
CA LEU A 403 8.15 -10.83 16.12
C LEU A 403 7.51 -12.10 15.55
N GLY A 404 6.67 -12.76 16.35
CA GLY A 404 5.91 -13.95 15.96
C GLY A 404 4.41 -13.66 15.98
N GLY A 405 3.69 -14.12 14.95
CA GLY A 405 2.24 -14.06 14.89
C GLY A 405 1.57 -15.28 15.56
N LEU A 406 0.22 -15.28 15.56
CA LEU A 406 -0.59 -16.29 16.25
C LEU A 406 -0.82 -17.57 15.46
N THR A 407 -0.54 -17.59 14.15
CA THR A 407 -0.80 -18.80 13.36
C THR A 407 0.21 -19.90 13.65
N CYS A 408 -0.15 -21.15 13.34
CA CYS A 408 0.77 -22.28 13.45
C CYS A 408 1.76 -22.37 12.27
N ASP A 409 1.70 -21.46 11.30
CA ASP A 409 2.63 -21.42 10.18
C ASP A 409 3.98 -20.86 10.63
N SER A 410 5.06 -21.60 10.35
CA SER A 410 6.41 -21.19 10.71
C SER A 410 6.89 -19.91 10.04
N MET A 411 6.19 -19.46 8.98
CA MET A 411 6.48 -18.22 8.28
C MET A 411 5.70 -17.00 8.80
N ASP A 412 4.89 -17.18 9.86
CA ASP A 412 4.16 -16.07 10.50
C ASP A 412 5.07 -15.29 11.46
N PHE A 413 6.06 -14.61 10.89
CA PHE A 413 7.02 -13.82 11.64
C PHE A 413 7.47 -12.55 10.89
N TYR A 414 8.05 -11.64 11.65
CA TYR A 414 8.70 -10.43 11.13
C TYR A 414 9.97 -10.17 11.94
N ASN A 415 11.14 -10.13 11.29
CA ASN A 415 12.43 -10.09 11.99
C ASN A 415 13.47 -9.15 11.36
N THR A 416 13.11 -8.41 10.34
CA THR A 416 13.99 -7.44 9.67
C THR A 416 13.23 -6.22 9.23
N GLU A 417 13.83 -5.05 9.31
CA GLU A 417 13.31 -3.81 8.76
C GLU A 417 13.88 -3.51 7.37
N ALA A 418 13.33 -2.53 6.66
CA ALA A 418 13.80 -2.15 5.33
C ALA A 418 15.23 -1.58 5.33
N HIS A 419 15.67 -1.00 6.43
CA HIS A 419 16.96 -0.33 6.60
C HIS A 419 17.91 -1.08 7.55
N SER A 420 17.46 -2.15 8.19
CA SER A 420 18.25 -2.92 9.15
C SER A 420 17.97 -4.42 8.99
N SER A 421 19.00 -5.24 9.18
CA SER A 421 18.87 -6.69 9.22
C SER A 421 18.24 -7.21 10.52
N ASP A 422 18.02 -6.35 11.51
CA ASP A 422 17.57 -6.70 12.86
C ASP A 422 16.40 -5.81 13.29
N LEU A 423 15.53 -6.33 14.16
CA LEU A 423 14.49 -5.57 14.84
C LEU A 423 14.92 -5.25 16.28
N TYR A 424 14.60 -4.04 16.72
CA TYR A 424 14.81 -3.60 18.09
C TYR A 424 13.51 -3.04 18.66
N LEU A 425 13.11 -3.54 19.84
CA LEU A 425 11.95 -3.06 20.57
C LEU A 425 12.32 -2.81 22.05
N PRO A 426 11.53 -1.97 22.77
CA PRO A 426 11.71 -1.81 24.19
C PRO A 426 11.71 -3.16 24.92
N ILE A 427 12.46 -3.23 26.01
CA ILE A 427 12.48 -4.42 26.86
C ILE A 427 11.06 -4.63 27.40
N PHE A 428 10.53 -5.85 27.20
CA PHE A 428 9.24 -6.27 27.70
C PHE A 428 9.42 -6.88 29.10
N GLU A 429 8.71 -6.32 30.09
CA GLU A 429 8.66 -6.84 31.46
C GLU A 429 7.22 -7.25 31.74
N GLU A 430 6.95 -8.51 32.06
CA GLU A 430 5.60 -9.06 32.27
C GLU A 430 4.78 -8.33 33.34
N GLU A 431 5.46 -7.70 34.31
CA GLU A 431 4.84 -6.92 35.39
C GLU A 431 4.67 -5.42 35.03
N SER A 432 5.14 -5.01 33.83
CA SER A 432 5.09 -3.63 33.35
C SER A 432 3.79 -3.33 32.61
N GLU A 433 3.63 -2.05 32.19
CA GLU A 433 2.56 -1.66 31.29
C GLU A 433 2.59 -2.44 29.97
N ARG A 434 1.41 -2.75 29.41
CA ARG A 434 1.24 -3.41 28.11
C ARG A 434 2.05 -2.70 27.04
N GLN A 435 2.74 -3.45 26.20
CA GLN A 435 3.56 -2.93 25.13
C GLN A 435 2.87 -3.12 23.78
N PHE A 436 2.96 -2.09 22.92
CA PHE A 436 2.32 -2.10 21.61
C PHE A 436 3.32 -1.75 20.52
N VAL A 437 3.11 -2.34 19.34
CA VAL A 437 3.89 -2.09 18.13
C VAL A 437 2.96 -1.74 16.97
N GLY A 438 3.39 -0.80 16.14
CA GLY A 438 2.67 -0.38 14.94
C GLY A 438 3.45 -0.66 13.68
N PHE A 439 2.73 -1.12 12.65
CA PHE A 439 3.20 -1.23 11.27
C PHE A 439 2.48 -0.19 10.44
N PHE A 440 3.24 0.68 9.77
CA PHE A 440 2.73 1.86 9.08
C PHE A 440 2.89 1.73 7.58
N HIS A 441 2.09 2.51 6.83
CA HIS A 441 2.04 2.52 5.36
C HIS A 441 1.50 1.20 4.79
N THR A 442 0.50 0.64 5.46
CA THR A 442 -0.13 -0.65 5.13
C THR A 442 -1.47 -0.49 4.40
N GLY A 443 -1.82 0.70 3.89
CA GLY A 443 -3.15 1.02 3.36
C GLY A 443 -3.47 0.45 1.98
N ALA A 444 -2.51 -0.16 1.28
CA ALA A 444 -2.70 -0.71 -0.06
C ALA A 444 -2.63 -2.23 -0.07
N TYR A 445 -3.60 -2.88 -0.73
CA TYR A 445 -3.68 -4.31 -1.05
C TYR A 445 -3.88 -5.28 0.12
N GLN A 446 -3.47 -4.96 1.35
CA GLN A 446 -3.39 -5.93 2.45
C GLN A 446 -4.73 -6.64 2.72
N GLU A 447 -5.85 -5.93 2.69
CA GLU A 447 -7.18 -6.50 2.94
C GLU A 447 -7.61 -7.49 1.87
N SER A 448 -7.41 -7.14 0.61
CA SER A 448 -7.83 -8.00 -0.51
C SER A 448 -6.95 -9.25 -0.62
N LEU A 449 -5.65 -9.14 -0.33
CA LEU A 449 -4.72 -10.27 -0.35
C LEU A 449 -4.86 -11.14 0.90
N GLY A 450 -5.11 -10.54 2.07
CA GLY A 450 -5.30 -11.25 3.34
C GLY A 450 -6.66 -11.93 3.49
N GLY A 451 -7.64 -11.64 2.59
CA GLY A 451 -8.97 -12.23 2.66
C GLY A 451 -9.88 -11.60 3.71
N TYR A 452 -9.78 -10.28 3.91
CA TYR A 452 -10.57 -9.51 4.86
C TYR A 452 -12.07 -9.81 4.76
N GLY A 453 -12.70 -10.12 5.91
CA GLY A 453 -14.13 -10.45 5.98
C GLY A 453 -14.50 -11.85 5.48
N GLY A 454 -13.54 -12.63 4.97
CA GLY A 454 -13.69 -14.02 4.53
C GLY A 454 -13.00 -15.01 5.46
N ILE A 455 -12.51 -16.11 4.89
CA ILE A 455 -11.73 -17.12 5.62
C ILE A 455 -10.26 -16.71 5.56
N GLN A 456 -9.62 -16.67 6.72
CA GLN A 456 -8.20 -16.43 6.86
C GLN A 456 -7.47 -17.67 7.40
N HIS A 457 -6.15 -17.71 7.23
CA HIS A 457 -5.33 -18.83 7.71
C HIS A 457 -5.50 -19.04 9.21
N CYS A 458 -5.56 -20.29 9.66
CA CYS A 458 -5.89 -20.70 11.04
C CYS A 458 -7.19 -20.11 11.60
N LEU A 459 -8.10 -19.63 10.75
CA LEU A 459 -9.32 -18.90 11.12
C LEU A 459 -9.05 -17.69 12.04
N ILE A 460 -7.89 -17.06 11.87
CA ILE A 460 -7.58 -15.79 12.56
C ILE A 460 -8.61 -14.74 12.11
N PRO A 461 -9.27 -14.03 13.03
CA PRO A 461 -10.26 -13.03 12.68
C PRO A 461 -9.61 -11.81 11.99
N ALA A 462 -10.34 -11.19 11.05
CA ALA A 462 -9.98 -9.86 10.60
C ALA A 462 -10.05 -8.88 11.79
N PRO A 463 -9.06 -8.00 11.96
CA PRO A 463 -9.01 -7.08 13.10
C PRO A 463 -10.10 -6.02 13.02
N LYS A 464 -10.35 -5.34 14.13
CA LYS A 464 -11.14 -4.11 14.13
C LYS A 464 -10.55 -3.11 13.14
N HIS A 465 -11.42 -2.35 12.48
CA HIS A 465 -10.99 -1.31 11.56
C HIS A 465 -11.56 0.05 11.96
N VAL A 466 -10.68 0.98 12.29
CA VAL A 466 -11.01 2.34 12.70
C VAL A 466 -10.60 3.33 11.60
N ILE A 467 -11.54 4.20 11.26
CA ILE A 467 -11.28 5.33 10.37
C ILE A 467 -10.92 6.53 11.24
N VAL A 468 -9.82 7.16 10.90
CA VAL A 468 -9.36 8.41 11.52
C VAL A 468 -9.44 9.52 10.49
N ASP A 469 -10.09 10.61 10.86
CA ASP A 469 -10.26 11.78 10.01
C ASP A 469 -9.94 13.07 10.77
N ARG A 470 -9.82 14.17 10.07
CA ARG A 470 -9.56 15.48 10.65
C ARG A 470 -10.58 16.49 10.13
N LEU A 471 -11.23 17.16 11.05
CA LEU A 471 -12.16 18.23 10.72
C LEU A 471 -11.40 19.50 10.26
N GLU A 472 -12.10 20.43 9.65
CA GLU A 472 -11.52 21.70 9.17
C GLU A 472 -10.85 22.52 10.28
N ASP A 473 -11.32 22.40 11.53
CA ASP A 473 -10.74 23.05 12.70
C ASP A 473 -9.48 22.34 13.25
N GLY A 474 -9.05 21.25 12.58
CA GLY A 474 -7.90 20.43 12.98
C GLY A 474 -8.23 19.33 14.00
N THR A 475 -9.47 19.25 14.51
CA THR A 475 -9.88 18.21 15.45
C THR A 475 -9.81 16.82 14.82
N VAL A 476 -9.11 15.90 15.49
CA VAL A 476 -9.05 14.47 15.09
C VAL A 476 -10.35 13.77 15.52
N THR A 477 -10.94 13.04 14.61
CA THR A 477 -12.14 12.23 14.85
C THR A 477 -11.85 10.78 14.53
N THR A 478 -12.47 9.87 15.27
CA THR A 478 -12.38 8.43 15.04
C THR A 478 -13.77 7.83 14.93
N ARG A 479 -13.91 6.87 14.02
CA ARG A 479 -15.12 6.05 13.93
C ARG A 479 -14.77 4.60 13.64
N LEU A 480 -15.45 3.70 14.31
CA LEU A 480 -15.35 2.27 14.04
C LEU A 480 -16.02 1.98 12.68
N PHE A 481 -15.27 1.43 11.74
CA PHE A 481 -15.79 0.95 10.47
C PHE A 481 -16.31 -0.48 10.57
N SER A 482 -15.52 -1.36 11.17
CA SER A 482 -15.92 -2.75 11.45
C SER A 482 -15.36 -3.22 12.78
N GLU A 483 -16.17 -4.01 13.49
CA GLU A 483 -15.71 -4.81 14.62
C GLU A 483 -14.79 -5.94 14.15
N GLU A 484 -14.09 -6.55 15.09
CA GLU A 484 -13.36 -7.78 14.85
C GLU A 484 -14.30 -8.85 14.28
N GLN A 485 -13.81 -9.60 13.30
CA GLN A 485 -14.62 -10.63 12.65
C GLN A 485 -15.03 -11.72 13.62
N LEU A 486 -16.33 -12.04 13.62
CA LEU A 486 -16.87 -13.11 14.42
C LEU A 486 -16.75 -14.47 13.71
N SER A 487 -16.76 -15.56 14.48
CA SER A 487 -16.69 -16.93 13.96
C SER A 487 -17.89 -17.31 13.06
N GLY A 488 -19.07 -16.75 13.32
CA GLY A 488 -20.30 -17.10 12.58
C GLY A 488 -20.19 -16.91 11.06
N PRO A 489 -19.77 -15.73 10.55
CA PRO A 489 -19.54 -15.54 9.12
C PRO A 489 -18.55 -16.52 8.50
N MET A 490 -17.44 -16.83 9.19
CA MET A 490 -16.46 -17.82 8.72
C MET A 490 -17.07 -19.21 8.63
N LEU A 491 -17.81 -19.65 9.67
CA LEU A 491 -18.47 -20.95 9.72
C LEU A 491 -19.51 -21.08 8.61
N THR A 492 -20.24 -20.01 8.30
CA THR A 492 -21.21 -19.99 7.19
C THR A 492 -20.52 -20.22 5.84
N ILE A 493 -19.39 -19.54 5.58
CA ILE A 493 -18.61 -19.74 4.36
C ILE A 493 -18.10 -21.18 4.26
N LEU A 494 -17.73 -21.79 5.39
CA LEU A 494 -17.24 -23.18 5.48
C LEU A 494 -18.36 -24.22 5.40
N GLY A 495 -19.64 -23.82 5.31
CA GLY A 495 -20.78 -24.72 5.18
C GLY A 495 -21.34 -25.24 6.50
N TYR A 496 -20.94 -24.68 7.64
CA TYR A 496 -21.56 -24.97 8.92
C TYR A 496 -22.86 -24.16 9.08
N ASN A 497 -23.84 -24.71 9.81
CA ASN A 497 -25.08 -24.00 10.10
C ASN A 497 -24.80 -22.75 10.95
N GLU A 498 -25.53 -21.67 10.68
CA GLU A 498 -25.42 -20.44 11.48
C GLU A 498 -25.64 -20.74 12.96
N VAL A 499 -24.63 -20.49 13.77
CA VAL A 499 -24.80 -20.33 15.20
C VAL A 499 -25.57 -19.03 15.40
N LYS A 500 -26.80 -19.06 15.89
CA LYS A 500 -27.61 -17.88 16.22
C LYS A 500 -26.85 -17.05 17.27
N ASN A 501 -26.01 -16.13 16.82
CA ASN A 501 -25.38 -15.14 17.69
C ASN A 501 -26.42 -14.07 18.00
N ASN A 502 -26.68 -13.85 19.29
CA ASN A 502 -27.49 -12.74 19.77
C ASN A 502 -26.92 -11.44 19.22
N LYS A 503 -27.70 -10.75 18.40
CA LYS A 503 -27.36 -9.43 17.83
C LYS A 503 -27.08 -8.43 18.95
N THR A 504 -25.86 -8.01 19.07
CA THR A 504 -25.55 -6.71 19.69
C THR A 504 -25.68 -5.66 18.59
N GLU A 505 -26.64 -4.76 18.71
CA GLU A 505 -26.88 -3.69 17.76
C GLU A 505 -25.63 -2.77 17.70
N ASN A 506 -25.01 -2.68 16.52
CA ASN A 506 -23.92 -1.75 16.25
C ASN A 506 -24.44 -0.30 16.34
N LYS A 507 -24.16 0.38 17.43
CA LYS A 507 -24.29 1.84 17.51
C LYS A 507 -23.01 2.45 16.98
N VAL A 508 -23.13 3.21 15.90
CA VAL A 508 -22.05 4.09 15.42
C VAL A 508 -21.78 5.14 16.49
N VAL A 509 -20.66 5.00 17.19
CA VAL A 509 -20.23 5.98 18.20
C VAL A 509 -19.13 6.82 17.57
N THR A 510 -19.48 8.04 17.17
CA THR A 510 -18.50 9.06 16.80
C THR A 510 -18.07 9.78 18.08
N LYS A 511 -16.78 9.69 18.44
CA LYS A 511 -16.21 10.43 19.56
C LYS A 511 -15.13 11.39 19.06
N LYS A 512 -15.06 12.56 19.67
CA LYS A 512 -13.97 13.53 19.50
C LYS A 512 -12.83 13.15 20.44
N LEU A 513 -11.62 13.14 19.94
CA LEU A 513 -10.40 13.10 20.75
C LEU A 513 -10.01 14.53 21.11
N GLU A 514 -9.77 14.78 22.39
CA GLU A 514 -9.22 16.06 22.82
C GLU A 514 -7.73 16.08 22.49
N THR A 515 -7.32 17.07 21.70
CA THR A 515 -5.92 17.34 21.42
C THR A 515 -5.27 17.94 22.64
N VAL A 516 -4.24 17.28 23.19
CA VAL A 516 -3.35 17.82 24.24
C VAL A 516 -2.33 18.75 23.60
#